data_42e8fb03f86295c9700983a7df01ffbd
#
_entry.id   42e8fb03f86295c9700983a7df01ffbd
#
_cell.length_a   1.000
_cell.length_b   1.000
_cell.length_c   1.000
_cell.angle_alpha   90.00
_cell.angle_beta   90.00
_cell.angle_gamma   90.00
#
_symmetry.space_group_name_H-M   'P 1'
#
loop_
_entity.id
_entity.type
_entity.pdbx_description
1 polymer ?
#
loop_
_entity_poly.entity_id
_entity_poly.type
_entity_poly.pdbx_seq_one_letter_code
_entity_poly.pdbx_strand_id
1 'polypeptide(L)'
;MKLTKEIIKEISAIKNEPQWMCDFRLEAFDYFSKADNPNWGPKIDVDFDSITYYKRRTEDLTNDWEKISCAIRNEFKNLGVIEAEKKYLDGIGAQYDSEVIYHNMMKELENKNVIFMDTDSALKKHPELFKKYFNHLVNYNENKYTALNSAVWSGGTFIYIPKNTKLDRPLQSYFRINSKNMGQFERTLIIVDDDSELHYIEGCTAPTYTEDALHAAVVEIYVGKNSKCRYTTIQNWSNDVYNLVTKRAIVDENGLMEWIDGNIGSKTNMKYPCCILNGEYARGSCITVAAASKGQIQDTGAKMIHLAPHTKSNIISKSIASNGGNATYRGTIKIAKNAKNSVSNVKCDTIILDRESKSDTIPTNIVNNNSSYMEHEATVSKIEEDKLFYLMSRGIDENKAKELIVLGFVNAFREELPMEYAVELNRLLSSTIGGV
;
A
#
# COMPACT_ATOMS: atom_id res chain seq x y z
N MET A 1 8.41 -8.39 -23.12
CA MET A 1 7.94 -9.67 -23.79
C MET A 1 6.44 -9.76 -23.60
N LYS A 2 5.66 -9.89 -24.68
CA LYS A 2 4.18 -9.93 -24.58
C LYS A 2 3.73 -11.07 -23.65
N LEU A 3 2.86 -10.74 -22.68
CA LEU A 3 2.29 -11.75 -21.79
C LEU A 3 1.41 -12.73 -22.58
N THR A 4 1.64 -14.03 -22.40
CA THR A 4 0.90 -15.10 -23.07
C THR A 4 0.50 -16.20 -22.08
N LYS A 5 -0.42 -17.09 -22.47
CA LYS A 5 -0.82 -18.24 -21.64
C LYS A 5 0.34 -19.20 -21.35
N GLU A 6 1.30 -19.28 -22.28
CA GLU A 6 2.51 -20.10 -22.12
C GLU A 6 3.38 -19.58 -20.98
N ILE A 7 3.62 -18.26 -20.94
CA ILE A 7 4.39 -17.62 -19.85
C ILE A 7 3.71 -17.86 -18.51
N ILE A 8 2.38 -17.76 -18.43
CA ILE A 8 1.63 -17.98 -17.19
C ILE A 8 1.75 -19.44 -16.72
N LYS A 9 1.64 -20.40 -17.65
CA LYS A 9 1.86 -21.82 -17.34
C LYS A 9 3.29 -22.10 -16.89
N GLU A 10 4.26 -21.42 -17.51
CA GLU A 10 5.67 -21.50 -17.13
C GLU A 10 5.90 -20.95 -15.70
N ILE A 11 5.34 -19.78 -15.36
CA ILE A 11 5.39 -19.24 -13.98
C ILE A 11 4.83 -20.25 -12.99
N SER A 12 3.64 -20.80 -13.25
CA SER A 12 2.99 -21.77 -12.38
C SER A 12 3.81 -23.07 -12.23
N ALA A 13 4.41 -23.54 -13.32
CA ALA A 13 5.28 -24.72 -13.32
C ALA A 13 6.58 -24.49 -12.53
N ILE A 14 7.26 -23.35 -12.74
CA ILE A 14 8.48 -22.99 -11.99
C ILE A 14 8.20 -22.92 -10.50
N LYS A 15 7.03 -22.37 -10.13
CA LYS A 15 6.59 -22.24 -8.73
C LYS A 15 6.06 -23.54 -8.15
N ASN A 16 5.88 -24.58 -8.96
CA ASN A 16 5.28 -25.87 -8.55
C ASN A 16 3.93 -25.65 -7.83
N GLU A 17 3.03 -24.92 -8.47
CA GLU A 17 1.72 -24.60 -7.95
C GLU A 17 0.70 -25.74 -8.16
N PRO A 18 -0.34 -25.84 -7.31
CA PRO A 18 -1.44 -26.77 -7.57
C PRO A 18 -2.24 -26.34 -8.82
N GLN A 19 -2.83 -27.32 -9.53
CA GLN A 19 -3.54 -27.09 -10.80
C GLN A 19 -4.59 -25.98 -10.72
N TRP A 20 -5.36 -25.91 -9.63
CA TRP A 20 -6.39 -24.88 -9.46
C TRP A 20 -5.82 -23.45 -9.47
N MET A 21 -4.56 -23.24 -9.04
CA MET A 21 -3.91 -21.93 -9.10
C MET A 21 -3.49 -21.59 -10.53
N CYS A 22 -3.01 -22.57 -11.30
CA CYS A 22 -2.74 -22.37 -12.73
C CYS A 22 -4.02 -22.00 -13.50
N ASP A 23 -5.12 -22.69 -13.24
CA ASP A 23 -6.41 -22.43 -13.86
C ASP A 23 -6.92 -21.01 -13.52
N PHE A 24 -6.83 -20.63 -12.22
CA PHE A 24 -7.15 -19.27 -11.75
C PHE A 24 -6.34 -18.18 -12.47
N ARG A 25 -5.02 -18.40 -12.64
CA ARG A 25 -4.16 -17.47 -13.37
C ARG A 25 -4.57 -17.31 -14.82
N LEU A 26 -4.94 -18.40 -15.47
CA LEU A 26 -5.37 -18.39 -16.88
C LEU A 26 -6.72 -17.69 -17.06
N GLU A 27 -7.67 -17.87 -16.13
CA GLU A 27 -8.94 -17.13 -16.12
C GLU A 27 -8.70 -15.61 -15.94
N ALA A 28 -7.84 -15.24 -14.99
CA ALA A 28 -7.47 -13.85 -14.77
C ALA A 28 -6.79 -13.23 -16.00
N PHE A 29 -5.94 -13.98 -16.69
CA PHE A 29 -5.32 -13.53 -17.95
C PHE A 29 -6.33 -13.34 -19.07
N ASP A 30 -7.30 -14.24 -19.21
CA ASP A 30 -8.37 -14.12 -20.21
C ASP A 30 -9.22 -12.86 -19.99
N TYR A 31 -9.41 -12.46 -18.72
CA TYR A 31 -10.04 -11.18 -18.39
C TYR A 31 -9.10 -10.00 -18.69
N PHE A 32 -7.84 -10.04 -18.25
CA PHE A 32 -6.84 -8.99 -18.49
C PHE A 32 -6.70 -8.67 -19.97
N SER A 33 -6.66 -9.69 -20.82
CA SER A 33 -6.47 -9.52 -22.27
C SER A 33 -7.65 -8.82 -22.99
N LYS A 34 -8.83 -8.81 -22.39
CA LYS A 34 -10.06 -8.20 -22.92
C LYS A 34 -10.42 -6.89 -22.22
N ALA A 35 -9.92 -6.67 -21.02
CA ALA A 35 -10.28 -5.51 -20.21
C ALA A 35 -9.58 -4.24 -20.70
N ASP A 36 -10.34 -3.17 -20.82
CA ASP A 36 -9.80 -1.82 -21.01
C ASP A 36 -9.19 -1.27 -19.72
N ASN A 37 -8.33 -0.26 -19.85
CA ASN A 37 -7.93 0.53 -18.71
C ASN A 37 -9.17 1.18 -18.06
N PRO A 38 -9.19 1.37 -16.74
CA PRO A 38 -10.27 2.11 -16.08
C PRO A 38 -10.50 3.46 -16.76
N ASN A 39 -11.76 3.81 -16.98
CA ASN A 39 -12.17 5.09 -17.58
C ASN A 39 -12.20 6.25 -16.57
N TRP A 40 -11.68 6.04 -15.38
CA TRP A 40 -11.55 6.99 -14.29
C TRP A 40 -10.11 6.97 -13.75
N GLY A 41 -9.69 8.03 -13.08
CA GLY A 41 -8.31 8.17 -12.60
C GLY A 41 -7.39 8.75 -13.68
N PRO A 42 -6.08 8.74 -13.47
CA PRO A 42 -5.10 9.21 -14.43
C PRO A 42 -4.99 8.26 -15.64
N LYS A 43 -4.57 8.83 -16.77
CA LYS A 43 -4.24 8.02 -17.94
C LYS A 43 -3.02 7.17 -17.66
N ILE A 44 -3.12 5.88 -17.92
CA ILE A 44 -2.04 4.91 -17.74
C ILE A 44 -1.51 4.50 -19.12
N ASP A 45 -0.29 4.93 -19.42
CA ASP A 45 0.40 4.68 -20.70
C ASP A 45 1.52 3.64 -20.54
N VAL A 46 1.27 2.56 -19.80
CA VAL A 46 2.22 1.44 -19.67
C VAL A 46 2.23 0.61 -20.95
N ASP A 47 3.41 0.38 -21.49
CA ASP A 47 3.60 -0.63 -22.51
C ASP A 47 3.73 -2.02 -21.86
N PHE A 48 2.60 -2.72 -21.77
CA PHE A 48 2.56 -4.07 -21.20
C PHE A 48 3.40 -5.09 -21.96
N ASP A 49 3.74 -4.86 -23.23
CA ASP A 49 4.57 -5.77 -24.01
C ASP A 49 6.07 -5.63 -23.69
N SER A 50 6.49 -4.53 -23.07
CA SER A 50 7.88 -4.29 -22.63
C SER A 50 8.18 -4.83 -21.21
N ILE A 51 7.15 -5.12 -20.40
CA ILE A 51 7.32 -5.53 -19.00
C ILE A 51 7.85 -6.96 -18.88
N THR A 52 8.80 -7.17 -17.97
CA THR A 52 9.22 -8.49 -17.49
C THR A 52 8.31 -8.93 -16.34
N TYR A 53 7.47 -9.91 -16.59
CA TYR A 53 6.41 -10.32 -15.65
C TYR A 53 6.88 -11.21 -14.50
N TYR A 54 7.98 -11.93 -14.70
CA TYR A 54 8.55 -12.79 -13.71
C TYR A 54 10.04 -12.98 -13.93
N LYS A 55 10.80 -12.97 -12.86
CA LYS A 55 12.21 -13.26 -12.83
C LYS A 55 12.50 -14.23 -11.69
N ARG A 56 13.00 -15.41 -12.03
CA ARG A 56 13.36 -16.39 -11.01
C ARG A 56 14.46 -15.82 -10.10
N ARG A 57 14.35 -16.06 -8.81
CA ARG A 57 15.38 -15.68 -7.84
C ARG A 57 16.70 -16.37 -8.15
N THR A 58 17.78 -15.69 -7.87
CA THR A 58 19.15 -16.22 -7.91
C THR A 58 19.62 -16.68 -6.54
N GLU A 59 18.93 -16.25 -5.49
CA GLU A 59 19.22 -16.55 -4.09
C GLU A 59 18.19 -17.54 -3.55
N ASP A 60 18.60 -18.48 -2.69
CA ASP A 60 17.68 -19.32 -1.96
C ASP A 60 17.03 -18.56 -0.80
N LEU A 61 15.77 -18.90 -0.47
CA LEU A 61 15.10 -18.32 0.69
C LEU A 61 15.87 -18.70 1.96
N THR A 62 16.28 -17.72 2.74
CA THR A 62 17.07 -17.90 3.95
C THR A 62 16.56 -17.00 5.10
N ASN A 63 16.95 -17.33 6.32
CA ASN A 63 16.79 -16.52 7.53
C ASN A 63 18.14 -15.98 8.06
N ASP A 64 19.16 -15.99 7.22
CA ASP A 64 20.52 -15.55 7.56
C ASP A 64 21.03 -14.59 6.48
N TRP A 65 21.18 -13.31 6.83
CA TRP A 65 21.68 -12.27 5.92
C TRP A 65 23.09 -12.56 5.37
N GLU A 66 23.89 -13.33 6.09
CA GLU A 66 25.25 -13.69 5.64
C GLU A 66 25.25 -14.67 4.46
N LYS A 67 24.14 -15.37 4.24
CA LYS A 67 23.95 -16.30 3.11
C LYS A 67 23.48 -15.61 1.84
N ILE A 68 23.05 -14.34 1.94
CA ILE A 68 22.63 -13.53 0.79
C ILE A 68 23.88 -12.87 0.18
N SER A 69 23.93 -12.75 -1.13
CA SER A 69 25.03 -12.09 -1.85
C SER A 69 25.33 -10.71 -1.27
N CYS A 70 26.61 -10.36 -1.20
CA CYS A 70 27.08 -9.12 -0.59
C CYS A 70 26.44 -7.87 -1.23
N ALA A 71 26.18 -7.89 -2.53
CA ALA A 71 25.56 -6.78 -3.25
C ALA A 71 24.13 -6.52 -2.74
N ILE A 72 23.28 -7.54 -2.73
CA ILE A 72 21.87 -7.44 -2.28
C ILE A 72 21.81 -7.11 -0.79
N ARG A 73 22.63 -7.77 0.04
CA ARG A 73 22.71 -7.49 1.49
C ARG A 73 23.07 -6.04 1.79
N ASN A 74 24.04 -5.47 1.07
CA ASN A 74 24.41 -4.07 1.25
C ASN A 74 23.28 -3.11 0.87
N GLU A 75 22.47 -3.43 -0.13
CA GLU A 75 21.29 -2.64 -0.46
C GLU A 75 20.29 -2.60 0.70
N PHE A 76 19.91 -3.74 1.27
CA PHE A 76 19.00 -3.80 2.42
C PHE A 76 19.61 -3.18 3.68
N LYS A 77 20.92 -3.26 3.86
CA LYS A 77 21.62 -2.57 4.95
C LYS A 77 21.54 -1.05 4.81
N ASN A 78 21.78 -0.53 3.60
CA ASN A 78 21.70 0.91 3.33
C ASN A 78 20.28 1.46 3.49
N LEU A 79 19.27 0.62 3.30
CA LEU A 79 17.85 0.94 3.54
C LEU A 79 17.45 0.84 5.03
N GLY A 80 18.38 0.45 5.92
CA GLY A 80 18.10 0.31 7.35
C GLY A 80 17.33 -0.93 7.75
N VAL A 81 16.98 -1.80 6.79
CA VAL A 81 16.12 -2.99 6.99
C VAL A 81 16.71 -3.96 8.01
N ILE A 82 18.03 -4.23 7.92
CA ILE A 82 18.74 -5.16 8.81
C ILE A 82 18.79 -4.64 10.25
N GLU A 83 18.94 -3.33 10.43
CA GLU A 83 18.96 -2.72 11.77
C GLU A 83 17.56 -2.67 12.39
N ALA A 84 16.51 -2.42 11.58
CA ALA A 84 15.13 -2.43 12.03
C ALA A 84 14.72 -3.81 12.57
N GLU A 85 15.10 -4.89 11.87
CA GLU A 85 14.87 -6.27 12.33
C GLU A 85 15.39 -6.50 13.75
N LYS A 86 16.65 -6.10 14.02
CA LYS A 86 17.29 -6.35 15.31
C LYS A 86 16.66 -5.59 16.47
N LYS A 87 16.09 -4.41 16.21
CA LYS A 87 15.69 -3.48 17.28
C LYS A 87 14.20 -3.38 17.50
N TYR A 88 13.38 -3.46 16.43
CA TYR A 88 12.00 -2.99 16.47
C TYR A 88 10.97 -3.98 15.96
N LEU A 89 11.38 -5.09 15.33
CA LEU A 89 10.46 -5.99 14.66
C LEU A 89 10.37 -7.36 15.35
N ASP A 90 9.21 -7.96 15.28
CA ASP A 90 8.97 -9.36 15.68
C ASP A 90 9.18 -10.33 14.51
N GLY A 91 9.23 -9.82 13.29
CA GLY A 91 9.54 -10.59 12.09
C GLY A 91 9.70 -9.70 10.88
N ILE A 92 10.42 -10.20 9.88
CA ILE A 92 10.69 -9.50 8.63
C ILE A 92 10.72 -10.44 7.43
N GLY A 93 10.19 -9.96 6.30
CA GLY A 93 10.34 -10.52 4.97
C GLY A 93 11.03 -9.53 4.04
N ALA A 94 11.89 -9.99 3.16
CA ALA A 94 12.49 -9.13 2.14
C ALA A 94 12.34 -9.76 0.75
N GLN A 95 11.71 -9.03 -0.16
CA GLN A 95 11.51 -9.41 -1.56
C GLN A 95 12.42 -8.60 -2.46
N TYR A 96 13.00 -9.26 -3.44
CA TYR A 96 13.86 -8.68 -4.46
C TYR A 96 13.34 -9.09 -5.84
N ASP A 97 12.95 -8.11 -6.65
CA ASP A 97 12.20 -8.31 -7.89
C ASP A 97 10.92 -9.17 -7.67
N SER A 98 10.88 -10.39 -8.18
CA SER A 98 9.66 -11.22 -8.17
C SER A 98 9.52 -12.12 -6.95
N GLU A 99 10.57 -12.34 -6.16
CA GLU A 99 10.51 -13.38 -5.11
C GLU A 99 11.10 -12.93 -3.77
N VAL A 100 10.54 -13.49 -2.70
CA VAL A 100 11.08 -13.30 -1.34
C VAL A 100 12.37 -14.09 -1.19
N ILE A 101 13.42 -13.42 -0.75
CA ILE A 101 14.78 -13.99 -0.59
C ILE A 101 15.19 -14.13 0.88
N TYR A 102 14.59 -13.36 1.77
CA TYR A 102 14.85 -13.40 3.20
C TYR A 102 13.55 -13.41 3.99
N HIS A 103 13.51 -14.25 5.02
CA HIS A 103 12.39 -14.28 5.95
C HIS A 103 12.85 -14.76 7.32
N ASN A 104 12.46 -14.00 8.35
CA ASN A 104 12.72 -14.36 9.74
C ASN A 104 11.55 -13.94 10.64
N MET A 105 11.28 -14.72 11.68
CA MET A 105 10.27 -14.43 12.69
C MET A 105 10.76 -14.92 14.05
N MET A 106 10.38 -14.22 15.10
CA MET A 106 10.73 -14.62 16.48
C MET A 106 10.06 -15.96 16.83
N LYS A 107 10.82 -16.86 17.42
CA LYS A 107 10.35 -18.22 17.83
C LYS A 107 9.15 -18.19 18.78
N GLU A 108 9.03 -17.13 19.58
CA GLU A 108 7.87 -16.95 20.47
C GLU A 108 6.54 -16.83 19.72
N LEU A 109 6.56 -16.24 18.52
CA LEU A 109 5.38 -16.12 17.67
C LEU A 109 5.02 -17.45 17.02
N GLU A 110 6.03 -18.26 16.63
CA GLU A 110 5.81 -19.61 16.14
C GLU A 110 5.11 -20.48 17.20
N ASN A 111 5.53 -20.37 18.47
CA ASN A 111 4.91 -21.06 19.60
C ASN A 111 3.45 -20.63 19.86
N LYS A 112 3.09 -19.43 19.46
CA LYS A 112 1.69 -18.91 19.50
C LYS A 112 0.89 -19.28 18.24
N ASN A 113 1.44 -20.11 17.35
CA ASN A 113 0.85 -20.46 16.04
C ASN A 113 0.59 -19.24 15.12
N VAL A 114 1.34 -18.18 15.27
CA VAL A 114 1.36 -17.08 14.30
C VAL A 114 2.02 -17.58 13.02
N ILE A 115 1.37 -17.32 11.90
CA ILE A 115 1.94 -17.60 10.58
C ILE A 115 2.36 -16.27 9.96
N PHE A 116 3.64 -16.18 9.59
CA PHE A 116 4.17 -15.08 8.80
C PHE A 116 5.14 -15.69 7.78
N MET A 117 4.85 -15.57 6.52
CA MET A 117 5.66 -16.12 5.43
C MET A 117 5.32 -15.44 4.10
N ASP A 118 6.05 -15.78 3.05
CA ASP A 118 5.68 -15.37 1.70
C ASP A 118 4.41 -16.11 1.23
N THR A 119 3.67 -15.46 0.34
CA THR A 119 2.37 -15.97 -0.14
C THR A 119 2.51 -17.25 -0.96
N ASP A 120 3.62 -17.44 -1.68
CA ASP A 120 3.90 -18.66 -2.43
C ASP A 120 4.10 -19.88 -1.51
N SER A 121 4.80 -19.67 -0.39
CA SER A 121 4.96 -20.70 0.65
C SER A 121 3.64 -21.01 1.35
N ALA A 122 2.81 -20.00 1.62
CA ALA A 122 1.52 -20.17 2.27
C ALA A 122 0.54 -20.99 1.42
N LEU A 123 0.51 -20.76 0.10
CA LEU A 123 -0.28 -21.55 -0.85
C LEU A 123 -0.01 -23.07 -0.72
N LYS A 124 1.25 -23.44 -0.46
CA LYS A 124 1.68 -24.85 -0.37
C LYS A 124 1.54 -25.43 1.03
N LYS A 125 1.90 -24.65 2.06
CA LYS A 125 1.95 -25.13 3.45
C LYS A 125 0.61 -25.04 4.17
N HIS A 126 -0.24 -24.09 3.77
CA HIS A 126 -1.55 -23.84 4.40
C HIS A 126 -2.67 -23.73 3.35
N PRO A 127 -2.85 -24.71 2.45
CA PRO A 127 -3.74 -24.62 1.29
C PRO A 127 -5.20 -24.38 1.66
N GLU A 128 -5.70 -24.95 2.75
CA GLU A 128 -7.09 -24.77 3.17
C GLU A 128 -7.36 -23.34 3.68
N LEU A 129 -6.44 -22.84 4.51
CA LEU A 129 -6.52 -21.48 5.01
C LEU A 129 -6.38 -20.46 3.85
N PHE A 130 -5.46 -20.73 2.93
CA PHE A 130 -5.24 -19.91 1.75
C PHE A 130 -6.50 -19.83 0.87
N LYS A 131 -7.07 -20.97 0.49
CA LYS A 131 -8.29 -21.04 -0.34
C LYS A 131 -9.48 -20.31 0.29
N LYS A 132 -9.61 -20.40 1.62
CA LYS A 132 -10.72 -19.78 2.36
C LYS A 132 -10.76 -18.25 2.22
N TYR A 133 -9.61 -17.60 2.02
CA TYR A 133 -9.53 -16.14 2.05
C TYR A 133 -9.02 -15.52 0.76
N PHE A 134 -8.25 -16.24 -0.05
CA PHE A 134 -7.63 -15.70 -1.26
C PHE A 134 -8.65 -15.34 -2.33
N ASN A 135 -8.55 -14.12 -2.90
CA ASN A 135 -9.40 -13.62 -3.99
C ASN A 135 -10.90 -13.48 -3.64
N HIS A 136 -11.25 -13.35 -2.36
CA HIS A 136 -12.63 -13.15 -1.95
C HIS A 136 -12.98 -11.67 -1.71
N LEU A 137 -12.03 -10.85 -1.28
CA LEU A 137 -12.24 -9.42 -1.12
C LEU A 137 -11.91 -8.62 -2.38
N VAL A 138 -10.84 -8.98 -3.07
CA VAL A 138 -10.42 -8.35 -4.32
C VAL A 138 -10.43 -9.39 -5.43
N ASN A 139 -11.49 -9.42 -6.20
CA ASN A 139 -11.65 -10.36 -7.30
C ASN A 139 -10.81 -9.94 -8.51
N TYR A 140 -10.31 -10.91 -9.28
CA TYR A 140 -9.51 -10.65 -10.49
C TYR A 140 -10.27 -9.86 -11.57
N ASN A 141 -11.59 -9.93 -11.59
CA ASN A 141 -12.42 -9.25 -12.61
C ASN A 141 -12.88 -7.84 -12.23
N GLU A 142 -12.34 -7.23 -11.17
CA GLU A 142 -12.70 -5.86 -10.79
C GLU A 142 -12.18 -4.80 -11.76
N ASN A 143 -10.96 -4.99 -12.24
CA ASN A 143 -10.34 -4.12 -13.24
C ASN A 143 -9.12 -4.81 -13.88
N LYS A 144 -8.57 -4.17 -14.90
CA LYS A 144 -7.41 -4.69 -15.63
C LYS A 144 -6.18 -4.98 -14.75
N TYR A 145 -5.93 -4.17 -13.73
CA TYR A 145 -4.71 -4.30 -12.88
C TYR A 145 -4.86 -5.41 -11.83
N THR A 146 -6.06 -5.61 -11.30
CA THR A 146 -6.33 -6.76 -10.43
C THR A 146 -6.26 -8.07 -11.21
N ALA A 147 -6.73 -8.07 -12.47
CA ALA A 147 -6.60 -9.20 -13.38
C ALA A 147 -5.13 -9.51 -13.69
N LEU A 148 -4.34 -8.49 -14.00
CA LEU A 148 -2.92 -8.64 -14.26
C LEU A 148 -2.19 -9.22 -13.04
N ASN A 149 -2.38 -8.63 -11.85
CA ASN A 149 -1.82 -9.18 -10.63
C ASN A 149 -2.21 -10.65 -10.46
N SER A 150 -3.51 -10.97 -10.58
CA SER A 150 -4.00 -12.34 -10.40
C SER A 150 -3.42 -13.35 -11.40
N ALA A 151 -3.11 -12.91 -12.62
CA ALA A 151 -2.49 -13.75 -13.65
C ALA A 151 -1.00 -14.05 -13.37
N VAL A 152 -0.25 -13.07 -12.82
CA VAL A 152 1.22 -13.16 -12.75
C VAL A 152 1.80 -12.96 -11.35
N TRP A 153 0.97 -12.89 -10.29
CA TRP A 153 1.45 -12.61 -8.95
C TRP A 153 2.59 -13.54 -8.49
N SER A 154 3.52 -12.97 -7.75
CA SER A 154 4.67 -13.66 -7.20
C SER A 154 5.13 -12.97 -5.91
N GLY A 155 5.42 -13.75 -4.88
CA GLY A 155 5.80 -13.22 -3.59
C GLY A 155 4.64 -12.53 -2.87
N GLY A 156 4.97 -11.50 -2.11
CA GLY A 156 4.04 -10.86 -1.19
C GLY A 156 4.06 -11.50 0.19
N THR A 157 3.07 -11.17 1.00
CA THR A 157 3.08 -11.51 2.43
C THR A 157 1.81 -12.25 2.81
N PHE A 158 1.96 -13.37 3.50
CA PHE A 158 0.88 -14.08 4.16
C PHE A 158 1.03 -14.00 5.67
N ILE A 159 -0.01 -13.50 6.36
CA ILE A 159 -0.05 -13.41 7.82
C ILE A 159 -1.34 -14.01 8.34
N TYR A 160 -1.23 -14.86 9.35
CA TYR A 160 -2.36 -15.32 10.16
C TYR A 160 -2.04 -15.10 11.64
N ILE A 161 -2.84 -14.28 12.29
CA ILE A 161 -2.78 -14.04 13.73
C ILE A 161 -3.94 -14.82 14.37
N PRO A 162 -3.66 -15.86 15.17
CA PRO A 162 -4.70 -16.69 15.80
C PRO A 162 -5.49 -15.88 16.84
N LYS A 163 -6.67 -16.42 17.22
CA LYS A 163 -7.52 -15.83 18.26
C LYS A 163 -6.75 -15.54 19.55
N ASN A 164 -7.12 -14.45 20.20
CA ASN A 164 -6.56 -14.00 21.49
C ASN A 164 -5.04 -13.76 21.44
N THR A 165 -4.53 -13.35 20.27
CA THR A 165 -3.08 -13.11 20.08
C THR A 165 -2.83 -11.64 19.76
N LYS A 166 -2.03 -10.98 20.58
CA LYS A 166 -1.60 -9.59 20.37
C LYS A 166 -0.10 -9.55 20.19
N LEU A 167 0.34 -8.86 19.13
CA LEU A 167 1.75 -8.63 18.86
C LEU A 167 2.15 -7.27 19.46
N ASP A 168 3.24 -7.26 20.22
CA ASP A 168 3.77 -6.06 20.86
C ASP A 168 4.56 -5.19 19.89
N ARG A 169 5.23 -5.82 18.93
CA ARG A 169 6.03 -5.17 17.89
C ARG A 169 5.53 -5.54 16.50
N PRO A 170 5.76 -4.66 15.49
CA PRO A 170 5.28 -4.91 14.15
C PRO A 170 5.99 -6.08 13.45
N LEU A 171 5.27 -6.69 12.49
CA LEU A 171 5.84 -7.47 11.41
C LEU A 171 6.08 -6.57 10.22
N GLN A 172 7.14 -6.81 9.45
CA GLN A 172 7.48 -6.00 8.29
C GLN A 172 7.76 -6.83 7.05
N SER A 173 7.34 -6.33 5.88
CA SER A 173 7.87 -6.77 4.59
C SER A 173 8.47 -5.59 3.82
N TYR A 174 9.57 -5.86 3.15
CA TYR A 174 10.24 -4.88 2.32
C TYR A 174 10.33 -5.37 0.87
N PHE A 175 9.81 -4.57 -0.05
CA PHE A 175 9.74 -4.87 -1.47
C PHE A 175 10.68 -3.97 -2.27
N ARG A 176 11.54 -4.58 -3.08
CA ARG A 176 12.48 -3.85 -3.91
C ARG A 176 12.45 -4.32 -5.35
N ILE A 177 12.14 -3.41 -6.27
CA ILE A 177 12.38 -3.60 -7.70
C ILE A 177 13.81 -3.18 -7.98
N ASN A 178 14.61 -4.04 -8.62
CA ASN A 178 16.00 -3.75 -8.92
C ASN A 178 16.39 -4.00 -10.37
N SER A 179 15.51 -4.54 -11.18
CA SER A 179 15.75 -4.81 -12.60
C SER A 179 15.00 -3.84 -13.50
N LYS A 180 15.58 -3.45 -14.62
CA LYS A 180 14.91 -2.62 -15.63
C LYS A 180 13.68 -3.32 -16.20
N ASN A 181 12.67 -2.56 -16.58
CA ASN A 181 11.40 -3.05 -17.13
C ASN A 181 10.74 -4.13 -16.27
N MET A 182 11.04 -4.15 -14.97
CA MET A 182 10.54 -5.17 -14.09
C MET A 182 9.12 -4.84 -13.64
N GLY A 183 8.23 -5.83 -13.78
CA GLY A 183 6.96 -5.85 -13.09
C GLY A 183 7.11 -6.52 -11.73
N GLN A 184 6.56 -5.91 -10.67
CA GLN A 184 6.41 -6.52 -9.36
C GLN A 184 4.93 -6.64 -9.04
N PHE A 185 4.49 -7.87 -8.77
CA PHE A 185 3.08 -8.24 -8.67
C PHE A 185 2.82 -9.02 -7.38
N GLU A 186 3.11 -8.42 -6.24
CA GLU A 186 2.91 -9.09 -4.98
C GLU A 186 1.43 -9.24 -4.60
N ARG A 187 1.14 -10.33 -3.89
CA ARG A 187 -0.17 -10.63 -3.32
C ARG A 187 -0.06 -10.77 -1.82
N THR A 188 -0.62 -9.82 -1.08
CA THR A 188 -0.61 -9.83 0.38
C THR A 188 -1.97 -10.26 0.91
N LEU A 189 -1.96 -11.26 1.82
CA LEU A 189 -3.15 -11.79 2.47
C LEU A 189 -2.92 -11.83 3.98
N ILE A 190 -3.72 -11.06 4.71
CA ILE A 190 -3.61 -10.91 6.16
C ILE A 190 -4.93 -11.30 6.83
N ILE A 191 -4.86 -12.20 7.79
CA ILE A 191 -5.99 -12.62 8.61
C ILE A 191 -5.64 -12.35 10.07
N VAL A 192 -6.38 -11.45 10.72
CA VAL A 192 -6.31 -11.18 12.16
C VAL A 192 -7.60 -11.75 12.76
N ASP A 193 -7.50 -12.91 13.41
CA ASP A 193 -8.65 -13.62 13.96
C ASP A 193 -9.20 -12.87 15.21
N ASP A 194 -10.28 -13.35 15.80
CA ASP A 194 -10.99 -12.65 16.89
C ASP A 194 -10.09 -12.35 18.10
N ASP A 195 -10.35 -11.21 18.76
CA ASP A 195 -9.67 -10.75 19.97
C ASP A 195 -8.13 -10.60 19.81
N SER A 196 -7.67 -10.23 18.60
CA SER A 196 -6.26 -10.20 18.23
C SER A 196 -5.81 -8.86 17.69
N GLU A 197 -4.50 -8.58 17.75
CA GLU A 197 -3.93 -7.31 17.29
C GLU A 197 -2.67 -7.52 16.46
N LEU A 198 -2.59 -6.81 15.33
CA LEU A 198 -1.44 -6.78 14.43
C LEU A 198 -1.10 -5.34 14.02
N HIS A 199 0.17 -4.99 14.09
CA HIS A 199 0.74 -3.90 13.31
C HIS A 199 1.66 -4.47 12.23
N TYR A 200 1.33 -4.22 10.97
CA TYR A 200 2.15 -4.62 9.82
C TYR A 200 2.68 -3.40 9.10
N ILE A 201 3.96 -3.44 8.72
CA ILE A 201 4.64 -2.37 8.01
C ILE A 201 5.11 -2.87 6.64
N GLU A 202 4.84 -2.09 5.61
CA GLU A 202 5.30 -2.34 4.25
C GLU A 202 6.20 -1.22 3.78
N GLY A 203 7.42 -1.55 3.43
CA GLY A 203 8.37 -0.65 2.77
C GLY A 203 8.53 -1.03 1.30
N CYS A 204 8.47 -0.05 0.39
CA CYS A 204 8.63 -0.27 -1.04
C CYS A 204 9.60 0.73 -1.64
N THR A 205 10.54 0.27 -2.49
CA THR A 205 11.49 1.16 -3.17
C THR A 205 11.97 0.59 -4.50
N ALA A 206 12.33 1.48 -5.41
CA ALA A 206 13.05 1.15 -6.64
C ALA A 206 14.12 2.22 -6.91
N PRO A 207 15.27 1.84 -7.46
CA PRO A 207 16.22 2.81 -8.00
C PRO A 207 15.65 3.43 -9.30
N THR A 208 16.17 4.58 -9.68
CA THR A 208 15.78 5.25 -10.93
C THR A 208 16.43 4.56 -12.12
N TYR A 209 15.61 4.15 -13.08
CA TYR A 209 16.01 3.64 -14.38
C TYR A 209 15.52 4.58 -15.49
N THR A 210 15.92 4.32 -16.72
CA THR A 210 15.50 5.11 -17.91
C THR A 210 14.22 4.59 -18.56
N GLU A 211 13.69 3.49 -18.08
CA GLU A 211 12.55 2.77 -18.67
C GLU A 211 11.51 2.49 -17.62
N ASP A 212 10.24 2.54 -18.02
CA ASP A 212 9.09 2.39 -17.11
C ASP A 212 9.08 1.02 -16.42
N ALA A 213 8.84 1.02 -15.13
CA ALA A 213 8.60 -0.16 -14.32
C ALA A 213 7.14 -0.18 -13.83
N LEU A 214 6.61 -1.36 -13.53
CA LEU A 214 5.23 -1.54 -13.10
C LEU A 214 5.16 -2.25 -11.75
N HIS A 215 4.56 -1.59 -10.78
CA HIS A 215 4.14 -2.21 -9.53
C HIS A 215 2.61 -2.32 -9.50
N ALA A 216 2.09 -3.54 -9.49
CA ALA A 216 0.65 -3.79 -9.39
C ALA A 216 0.39 -4.84 -8.32
N ALA A 217 0.07 -4.39 -7.11
CA ALA A 217 -0.15 -5.24 -5.94
C ALA A 217 -1.62 -5.37 -5.58
N VAL A 218 -1.96 -6.49 -4.93
CA VAL A 218 -3.26 -6.71 -4.32
C VAL A 218 -3.09 -7.09 -2.85
N VAL A 219 -3.83 -6.39 -1.99
CA VAL A 219 -3.84 -6.62 -0.54
C VAL A 219 -5.25 -6.92 -0.08
N GLU A 220 -5.43 -8.08 0.58
CA GLU A 220 -6.68 -8.51 1.19
C GLU A 220 -6.48 -8.71 2.69
N ILE A 221 -7.30 -8.04 3.52
CA ILE A 221 -7.20 -8.11 4.98
C ILE A 221 -8.54 -8.48 5.59
N TYR A 222 -8.51 -9.43 6.51
CA TYR A 222 -9.65 -9.86 7.30
C TYR A 222 -9.40 -9.54 8.76
N VAL A 223 -10.24 -8.67 9.33
CA VAL A 223 -10.16 -8.26 10.74
C VAL A 223 -11.35 -8.84 11.49
N GLY A 224 -11.08 -9.79 12.36
CA GLY A 224 -12.07 -10.50 13.16
C GLY A 224 -12.71 -9.64 14.25
N LYS A 225 -13.60 -10.23 15.03
CA LYS A 225 -14.32 -9.54 16.12
C LYS A 225 -13.36 -9.05 17.19
N ASN A 226 -13.63 -7.84 17.70
CA ASN A 226 -12.83 -7.16 18.74
C ASN A 226 -11.34 -7.04 18.38
N SER A 227 -10.97 -7.19 17.10
CA SER A 227 -9.58 -7.25 16.66
C SER A 227 -9.13 -5.92 16.07
N LYS A 228 -7.81 -5.72 16.04
CA LYS A 228 -7.21 -4.53 15.48
C LYS A 228 -6.12 -4.91 14.47
N CYS A 229 -6.20 -4.31 13.28
CA CYS A 229 -5.14 -4.36 12.30
C CYS A 229 -4.70 -2.95 11.92
N ARG A 230 -3.43 -2.64 12.10
CA ARG A 230 -2.81 -1.42 11.55
C ARG A 230 -1.86 -1.83 10.42
N TYR A 231 -2.05 -1.22 9.26
CA TYR A 231 -1.20 -1.42 8.09
C TYR A 231 -0.53 -0.10 7.72
N THR A 232 0.77 -0.01 7.91
CA THR A 232 1.56 1.16 7.59
C THR A 232 2.36 0.92 6.31
N THR A 233 2.23 1.81 5.32
CA THR A 233 3.02 1.76 4.09
C THR A 233 3.84 3.03 3.93
N ILE A 234 5.11 2.88 3.60
CA ILE A 234 5.94 3.98 3.11
C ILE A 234 6.51 3.56 1.76
N GLN A 235 6.06 4.26 0.73
CA GLN A 235 6.50 4.02 -0.64
C GLN A 235 7.41 5.14 -1.09
N ASN A 236 8.57 4.75 -1.59
CA ASN A 236 9.56 5.60 -2.21
C ASN A 236 9.95 5.02 -3.57
N TRP A 237 9.03 5.17 -4.51
CA TRP A 237 9.26 4.73 -5.89
C TRP A 237 10.00 5.81 -6.69
N SER A 238 10.84 5.38 -7.61
CA SER A 238 11.42 6.27 -8.60
C SER A 238 10.38 6.83 -9.58
N ASN A 239 10.74 7.90 -10.29
CA ASN A 239 9.83 8.63 -11.18
C ASN A 239 9.46 7.90 -12.48
N ASP A 240 9.94 6.69 -12.68
CA ASP A 240 9.66 5.79 -13.80
C ASP A 240 8.72 4.65 -13.43
N VAL A 241 8.24 4.57 -12.18
CA VAL A 241 7.35 3.50 -11.70
C VAL A 241 5.89 3.88 -11.81
N TYR A 242 5.10 3.04 -12.47
CA TYR A 242 3.65 3.03 -12.32
C TYR A 242 3.26 2.18 -11.11
N ASN A 243 2.60 2.78 -10.14
CA ASN A 243 2.20 2.13 -8.90
C ASN A 243 0.67 1.97 -8.85
N LEU A 244 0.18 0.79 -9.18
CA LEU A 244 -1.24 0.49 -9.36
C LEU A 244 -1.69 -0.56 -8.35
N VAL A 245 -2.13 -0.11 -7.17
CA VAL A 245 -2.35 -0.98 -6.00
C VAL A 245 -3.82 -1.01 -5.59
N THR A 246 -4.35 -2.22 -5.38
CA THR A 246 -5.68 -2.43 -4.81
C THR A 246 -5.55 -3.00 -3.41
N LYS A 247 -6.03 -2.25 -2.40
CA LYS A 247 -6.02 -2.65 -0.98
C LYS A 247 -7.45 -2.70 -0.44
N ARG A 248 -7.83 -3.82 0.18
CA ARG A 248 -9.17 -3.95 0.79
C ARG A 248 -9.12 -4.73 2.09
N ALA A 249 -9.82 -4.19 3.09
CA ALA A 249 -10.05 -4.86 4.37
C ALA A 249 -11.54 -5.04 4.61
N ILE A 250 -11.93 -6.18 5.19
CA ILE A 250 -13.24 -6.37 5.80
C ILE A 250 -13.08 -6.42 7.31
N VAL A 251 -13.97 -5.72 8.01
CA VAL A 251 -13.88 -5.53 9.46
C VAL A 251 -15.16 -6.05 10.12
N ASP A 252 -15.00 -6.99 11.01
CA ASP A 252 -16.10 -7.61 11.73
C ASP A 252 -16.46 -6.82 13.01
N GLU A 253 -17.39 -7.32 13.80
CA GLU A 253 -17.98 -6.68 15.00
C GLU A 253 -16.91 -6.12 15.94
N ASN A 254 -17.06 -4.86 16.36
CA ASN A 254 -16.11 -4.11 17.20
C ASN A 254 -14.65 -4.05 16.65
N GLY A 255 -14.40 -4.56 15.45
CA GLY A 255 -13.06 -4.56 14.85
C GLY A 255 -12.60 -3.15 14.45
N LEU A 256 -11.30 -2.99 14.30
CA LEU A 256 -10.66 -1.75 13.83
C LEU A 256 -9.62 -2.03 12.76
N MET A 257 -9.78 -1.39 11.61
CA MET A 257 -8.75 -1.32 10.57
C MET A 257 -8.19 0.09 10.45
N GLU A 258 -6.86 0.21 10.51
CA GLU A 258 -6.15 1.48 10.33
C GLU A 258 -5.18 1.38 9.14
N TRP A 259 -5.39 2.22 8.13
CA TRP A 259 -4.45 2.44 7.03
C TRP A 259 -3.62 3.69 7.28
N ILE A 260 -2.29 3.57 7.32
CA ILE A 260 -1.34 4.67 7.43
C ILE A 260 -0.48 4.64 6.17
N ASP A 261 -0.64 5.60 5.26
CA ASP A 261 -0.23 5.43 3.87
C ASP A 261 0.58 6.61 3.34
N GLY A 262 1.90 6.48 3.27
CA GLY A 262 2.82 7.47 2.72
C GLY A 262 3.13 7.19 1.25
N ASN A 263 2.77 8.13 0.36
CA ASN A 263 2.88 8.01 -1.09
C ASN A 263 3.83 9.06 -1.64
N ILE A 264 5.06 8.66 -1.93
CA ILE A 264 6.11 9.53 -2.45
C ILE A 264 6.77 8.85 -3.64
N GLY A 265 7.13 9.65 -4.64
CA GLY A 265 7.66 9.12 -5.89
C GLY A 265 6.58 8.61 -6.82
N SER A 266 6.93 7.69 -7.71
CA SER A 266 6.14 7.16 -8.82
C SER A 266 5.91 8.16 -9.96
N LYS A 267 5.93 7.68 -11.19
CA LYS A 267 5.42 8.41 -12.35
C LYS A 267 3.91 8.62 -12.25
N THR A 268 3.21 7.54 -11.92
CA THR A 268 1.77 7.57 -11.65
C THR A 268 1.44 6.60 -10.52
N ASN A 269 0.76 7.10 -9.51
CA ASN A 269 0.26 6.31 -8.39
C ASN A 269 -1.27 6.30 -8.39
N MET A 270 -1.85 5.09 -8.36
CA MET A 270 -3.30 4.87 -8.15
C MET A 270 -3.48 3.94 -6.95
N LYS A 271 -3.91 4.50 -5.82
CA LYS A 271 -4.06 3.72 -4.59
C LYS A 271 -5.18 4.26 -3.70
N TYR A 272 -6.17 3.43 -3.41
CA TYR A 272 -7.36 3.79 -2.64
C TYR A 272 -7.68 2.69 -1.63
N PRO A 273 -7.00 2.66 -0.47
CA PRO A 273 -7.30 1.69 0.58
C PRO A 273 -8.78 1.69 0.95
N CYS A 274 -9.36 0.50 1.06
CA CYS A 274 -10.78 0.33 1.31
C CYS A 274 -11.01 -0.41 2.63
N CYS A 275 -11.97 0.08 3.46
CA CYS A 275 -12.54 -0.66 4.58
C CYS A 275 -14.00 -0.98 4.30
N ILE A 276 -14.36 -2.25 4.42
CA ILE A 276 -15.74 -2.73 4.46
C ILE A 276 -16.09 -2.99 5.91
N LEU A 277 -16.91 -2.13 6.50
CA LEU A 277 -17.34 -2.20 7.90
C LEU A 277 -18.57 -3.10 7.97
N ASN A 278 -18.34 -4.40 8.14
CA ASN A 278 -19.32 -5.48 7.99
C ASN A 278 -20.01 -5.87 9.32
N GLY A 279 -19.32 -5.70 10.42
CA GLY A 279 -19.86 -6.00 11.76
C GLY A 279 -20.35 -4.75 12.47
N GLU A 280 -21.27 -4.92 13.42
CA GLU A 280 -21.78 -3.83 14.27
C GLU A 280 -20.62 -3.22 15.07
N TYR A 281 -20.60 -1.89 15.20
CA TYR A 281 -19.53 -1.11 15.85
C TYR A 281 -18.14 -1.22 15.18
N ALA A 282 -18.03 -1.82 13.99
CA ALA A 282 -16.75 -1.86 13.26
C ALA A 282 -16.26 -0.43 12.92
N ARG A 283 -14.96 -0.26 12.94
CA ARG A 283 -14.29 1.04 12.70
C ARG A 283 -13.25 0.94 11.63
N GLY A 284 -13.15 2.00 10.81
CA GLY A 284 -12.12 2.15 9.79
C GLY A 284 -11.46 3.51 9.88
N SER A 285 -10.14 3.56 9.81
CA SER A 285 -9.37 4.81 9.73
C SER A 285 -8.41 4.78 8.56
N CYS A 286 -8.23 5.90 7.88
CA CYS A 286 -7.21 6.07 6.86
C CYS A 286 -6.54 7.42 7.03
N ILE A 287 -5.23 7.41 7.27
CA ILE A 287 -4.40 8.60 7.30
C ILE A 287 -3.40 8.48 6.17
N THR A 288 -3.46 9.39 5.20
CA THR A 288 -2.61 9.33 4.01
C THR A 288 -1.89 10.64 3.75
N VAL A 289 -0.65 10.53 3.30
CA VAL A 289 0.12 11.64 2.73
C VAL A 289 0.48 11.28 1.29
N ALA A 290 0.29 12.23 0.38
CA ALA A 290 0.72 12.12 -1.02
C ALA A 290 1.54 13.34 -1.42
N ALA A 291 2.72 13.13 -2.00
CA ALA A 291 3.55 14.22 -2.51
C ALA A 291 3.86 14.01 -3.98
N ALA A 292 3.44 14.95 -4.82
CA ALA A 292 3.67 14.96 -6.26
C ALA A 292 4.65 16.09 -6.64
N SER A 293 5.67 15.76 -7.41
CA SER A 293 6.61 16.71 -7.99
C SER A 293 6.64 16.58 -9.52
N LYS A 294 7.60 17.18 -10.17
CA LYS A 294 7.72 17.24 -11.64
C LYS A 294 7.53 15.88 -12.31
N GLY A 295 6.54 15.81 -13.21
CA GLY A 295 6.23 14.60 -13.99
C GLY A 295 5.51 13.50 -13.20
N GLN A 296 5.10 13.77 -11.96
CA GLN A 296 4.42 12.82 -11.09
C GLN A 296 2.91 13.09 -11.01
N ILE A 297 2.14 12.01 -10.97
CA ILE A 297 0.70 12.02 -10.75
C ILE A 297 0.40 11.14 -9.54
N GLN A 298 -0.09 11.76 -8.47
CA GLN A 298 -0.58 11.06 -7.29
C GLN A 298 -2.11 11.11 -7.28
N ASP A 299 -2.79 10.05 -7.71
CA ASP A 299 -4.24 9.88 -7.58
C ASP A 299 -4.49 8.89 -6.44
N THR A 300 -4.69 9.42 -5.25
CA THR A 300 -4.77 8.67 -4.01
C THR A 300 -6.04 9.02 -3.23
N GLY A 301 -6.37 8.23 -2.24
CA GLY A 301 -7.53 8.51 -1.42
C GLY A 301 -7.92 7.33 -0.54
N ALA A 302 -9.21 7.21 -0.23
CA ALA A 302 -9.70 6.09 0.56
C ALA A 302 -11.16 5.77 0.25
N LYS A 303 -11.56 4.53 0.57
CA LYS A 303 -12.95 4.08 0.45
C LYS A 303 -13.42 3.51 1.78
N MET A 304 -14.58 3.98 2.27
CA MET A 304 -15.22 3.45 3.47
C MET A 304 -16.63 3.00 3.13
N ILE A 305 -16.91 1.73 3.34
CA ILE A 305 -18.21 1.10 3.02
C ILE A 305 -18.81 0.58 4.31
N HIS A 306 -19.85 1.25 4.78
CA HIS A 306 -20.58 0.89 6.01
C HIS A 306 -21.74 -0.03 5.64
N LEU A 307 -21.71 -1.27 6.13
CA LEU A 307 -22.75 -2.29 5.89
C LEU A 307 -23.57 -2.58 7.15
N ALA A 308 -22.98 -2.48 8.34
CA ALA A 308 -23.61 -2.76 9.63
C ALA A 308 -23.90 -1.48 10.42
N PRO A 309 -24.81 -1.54 11.40
CA PRO A 309 -25.16 -0.40 12.25
C PRO A 309 -24.00 0.06 13.15
N HIS A 310 -24.09 1.31 13.61
CA HIS A 310 -23.17 1.91 14.59
C HIS A 310 -21.69 1.93 14.15
N THR A 311 -21.43 1.78 12.86
CA THR A 311 -20.06 1.77 12.32
C THR A 311 -19.50 3.19 12.22
N LYS A 312 -18.17 3.31 12.36
CA LYS A 312 -17.48 4.62 12.31
C LYS A 312 -16.31 4.59 11.34
N SER A 313 -16.17 5.66 10.57
CA SER A 313 -14.96 5.85 9.74
C SER A 313 -14.38 7.25 9.85
N ASN A 314 -13.06 7.34 9.72
CA ASN A 314 -12.33 8.59 9.70
C ASN A 314 -11.27 8.56 8.60
N ILE A 315 -11.24 9.60 7.77
CA ILE A 315 -10.23 9.77 6.72
C ILE A 315 -9.54 11.12 6.91
N ILE A 316 -8.22 11.10 6.99
CA ILE A 316 -7.37 12.29 6.97
C ILE A 316 -6.41 12.16 5.80
N SER A 317 -6.54 13.01 4.81
CA SER A 317 -5.67 13.05 3.63
C SER A 317 -4.92 14.37 3.55
N LYS A 318 -3.61 14.30 3.42
CA LYS A 318 -2.73 15.45 3.22
C LYS A 318 -2.00 15.30 1.90
N SER A 319 -2.22 16.23 0.98
CA SER A 319 -1.60 16.22 -0.34
C SER A 319 -0.69 17.40 -0.55
N ILE A 320 0.42 17.21 -1.23
CA ILE A 320 1.41 18.23 -1.56
C ILE A 320 1.65 18.17 -3.06
N ALA A 321 1.53 19.31 -3.74
CA ALA A 321 1.87 19.43 -5.15
C ALA A 321 2.95 20.51 -5.34
N SER A 322 4.06 20.14 -5.98
CA SER A 322 5.23 20.98 -6.20
C SER A 322 5.83 20.77 -7.59
N ASN A 323 6.53 21.78 -8.10
CA ASN A 323 7.30 21.71 -9.35
C ASN A 323 6.48 21.21 -10.57
N GLY A 324 5.20 21.53 -10.65
CA GLY A 324 4.29 21.09 -11.71
C GLY A 324 3.71 19.67 -11.50
N GLY A 325 3.83 19.10 -10.31
CA GLY A 325 3.21 17.81 -9.94
C GLY A 325 1.69 17.90 -9.88
N ASN A 326 1.03 16.74 -10.00
CA ASN A 326 -0.43 16.64 -9.89
C ASN A 326 -0.82 15.71 -8.72
N ALA A 327 -1.57 16.24 -7.75
CA ALA A 327 -2.05 15.50 -6.59
C ALA A 327 -3.58 15.51 -6.56
N THR A 328 -4.20 14.37 -6.80
CA THR A 328 -5.67 14.18 -6.77
C THR A 328 -6.06 13.35 -5.54
N TYR A 329 -6.98 13.85 -4.74
CA TYR A 329 -7.68 13.06 -3.73
C TYR A 329 -8.98 12.50 -4.30
N ARG A 330 -9.13 11.18 -4.20
CA ARG A 330 -10.36 10.49 -4.63
C ARG A 330 -10.93 9.67 -3.48
N GLY A 331 -12.03 10.14 -2.90
CA GLY A 331 -12.68 9.51 -1.74
C GLY A 331 -14.03 8.89 -2.07
N THR A 332 -14.34 7.75 -1.48
CA THR A 332 -15.67 7.14 -1.58
C THR A 332 -16.18 6.76 -0.20
N ILE A 333 -17.31 7.32 0.19
CA ILE A 333 -18.06 6.93 1.37
C ILE A 333 -19.39 6.35 0.92
N LYS A 334 -19.69 5.12 1.35
CA LYS A 334 -20.98 4.49 1.11
C LYS A 334 -21.55 3.98 2.43
N ILE A 335 -22.70 4.51 2.83
CA ILE A 335 -23.43 4.06 4.02
C ILE A 335 -24.69 3.36 3.53
N ALA A 336 -24.76 2.04 3.74
CA ALA A 336 -25.86 1.22 3.28
C ALA A 336 -27.17 1.49 4.07
N LYS A 337 -28.29 1.06 3.52
CA LYS A 337 -29.63 1.24 4.14
C LYS A 337 -29.68 0.66 5.57
N ASN A 338 -29.03 -0.47 5.80
CA ASN A 338 -29.02 -1.16 7.11
C ASN A 338 -27.93 -0.64 8.06
N ALA A 339 -26.99 0.16 7.59
CA ALA A 339 -25.92 0.75 8.42
C ALA A 339 -26.43 1.97 9.21
N LYS A 340 -27.45 1.75 10.07
CA LYS A 340 -28.07 2.80 10.86
C LYS A 340 -27.10 3.36 11.92
N ASN A 341 -27.27 4.64 12.26
CA ASN A 341 -26.50 5.35 13.27
C ASN A 341 -24.97 5.28 13.04
N SER A 342 -24.57 5.20 11.78
CA SER A 342 -23.17 5.19 11.38
C SER A 342 -22.65 6.62 11.21
N VAL A 343 -21.35 6.81 11.43
CA VAL A 343 -20.69 8.12 11.34
C VAL A 343 -19.45 8.02 10.46
N SER A 344 -19.31 8.98 9.55
CA SER A 344 -18.12 9.10 8.71
C SER A 344 -17.62 10.54 8.68
N ASN A 345 -16.34 10.74 8.99
CA ASN A 345 -15.67 12.03 8.88
C ASN A 345 -14.55 11.92 7.82
N VAL A 346 -14.50 12.92 6.95
CA VAL A 346 -13.46 13.03 5.91
C VAL A 346 -12.87 14.42 5.95
N LYS A 347 -11.56 14.49 6.09
CA LYS A 347 -10.80 15.74 5.98
C LYS A 347 -9.68 15.56 4.96
N CYS A 348 -9.76 16.30 3.85
CA CYS A 348 -8.73 16.31 2.83
C CYS A 348 -8.19 17.71 2.59
N ASP A 349 -6.91 17.89 2.88
CA ASP A 349 -6.23 19.16 2.71
C ASP A 349 -5.10 19.01 1.70
N THR A 350 -4.96 19.99 0.81
CA THR A 350 -3.87 20.08 -0.15
C THR A 350 -3.14 21.40 -0.05
N ILE A 351 -1.80 21.35 -0.08
CA ILE A 351 -0.94 22.52 -0.27
C ILE A 351 -0.32 22.47 -1.68
N ILE A 352 -0.46 23.57 -2.42
CA ILE A 352 0.17 23.81 -3.72
C ILE A 352 1.32 24.80 -3.51
N LEU A 353 2.54 24.40 -3.91
CA LEU A 353 3.76 25.17 -3.65
C LEU A 353 4.15 26.14 -4.80
N ASP A 354 3.56 26.01 -5.97
CA ASP A 354 3.86 26.80 -7.17
C ASP A 354 2.62 26.99 -8.06
N ARG A 355 2.80 27.66 -9.20
CA ARG A 355 1.70 28.00 -10.13
C ARG A 355 1.42 26.89 -11.17
N GLU A 356 2.37 26.01 -11.41
CA GLU A 356 2.29 24.94 -12.42
C GLU A 356 1.68 23.67 -11.88
N SER A 357 1.75 23.46 -10.56
CA SER A 357 1.21 22.30 -9.86
C SER A 357 -0.31 22.31 -9.82
N LYS A 358 -0.90 21.11 -9.80
CA LYS A 358 -2.35 20.90 -9.86
C LYS A 358 -2.82 20.02 -8.70
N SER A 359 -4.07 20.28 -8.28
CA SER A 359 -4.75 19.40 -7.33
C SER A 359 -6.24 19.36 -7.62
N ASP A 360 -6.79 18.15 -7.51
CA ASP A 360 -8.22 17.91 -7.61
C ASP A 360 -8.72 17.12 -6.40
N THR A 361 -9.97 17.38 -6.01
CA THR A 361 -10.68 16.60 -4.99
C THR A 361 -11.95 16.03 -5.58
N ILE A 362 -12.08 14.69 -5.60
CA ILE A 362 -13.17 13.98 -6.25
C ILE A 362 -13.88 13.10 -5.21
N PRO A 363 -14.88 13.65 -4.48
CA PRO A 363 -15.66 12.90 -3.51
C PRO A 363 -16.81 12.15 -4.14
N THR A 364 -17.07 10.94 -3.64
CA THR A 364 -18.28 10.18 -3.91
C THR A 364 -18.94 9.80 -2.59
N ASN A 365 -20.07 10.43 -2.27
CA ASN A 365 -20.76 10.26 -1.01
C ASN A 365 -22.15 9.69 -1.24
N ILE A 366 -22.42 8.49 -0.75
CA ILE A 366 -23.68 7.77 -0.92
C ILE A 366 -24.20 7.39 0.46
N VAL A 367 -25.23 8.06 0.95
CA VAL A 367 -25.86 7.79 2.26
C VAL A 367 -27.30 7.34 2.04
N ASN A 368 -27.60 6.09 2.35
CA ASN A 368 -28.88 5.43 2.04
C ASN A 368 -29.80 5.27 3.27
N ASN A 369 -29.56 6.01 4.37
CA ASN A 369 -30.48 6.07 5.52
C ASN A 369 -30.40 7.44 6.21
N ASN A 370 -31.43 7.77 6.98
CA ASN A 370 -31.58 9.09 7.62
C ASN A 370 -31.03 9.16 9.04
N SER A 371 -30.55 8.06 9.61
CA SER A 371 -30.02 8.01 10.97
C SER A 371 -28.51 8.15 11.05
N SER A 372 -27.83 8.20 9.91
CA SER A 372 -26.38 8.27 9.83
C SER A 372 -25.90 9.69 9.55
N TYR A 373 -24.72 10.01 10.02
CA TYR A 373 -24.06 11.30 9.86
C TYR A 373 -22.79 11.17 9.02
N MET A 374 -22.59 12.09 8.10
CA MET A 374 -21.40 12.15 7.27
C MET A 374 -20.96 13.60 7.08
N GLU A 375 -19.68 13.83 7.33
CA GLU A 375 -19.02 15.11 7.15
C GLU A 375 -17.85 14.97 6.20
N HIS A 376 -17.71 15.91 5.26
CA HIS A 376 -16.58 15.98 4.34
C HIS A 376 -16.09 17.43 4.22
N GLU A 377 -14.91 17.67 4.72
CA GLU A 377 -14.18 18.94 4.58
C GLU A 377 -13.06 18.77 3.56
N ALA A 378 -12.96 19.67 2.61
CA ALA A 378 -11.89 19.70 1.62
C ALA A 378 -11.30 21.13 1.55
N THR A 379 -9.98 21.22 1.67
CA THR A 379 -9.26 22.49 1.56
C THR A 379 -8.13 22.36 0.54
N VAL A 380 -8.10 23.26 -0.42
CA VAL A 380 -6.95 23.41 -1.33
C VAL A 380 -6.41 24.83 -1.15
N SER A 381 -5.18 24.93 -0.71
CA SER A 381 -4.53 26.22 -0.45
C SER A 381 -3.17 26.30 -1.18
N LYS A 382 -2.79 27.52 -1.54
CA LYS A 382 -1.38 27.81 -1.83
C LYS A 382 -0.62 27.94 -0.51
N ILE A 383 0.70 27.80 -0.59
CA ILE A 383 1.55 28.11 0.55
C ILE A 383 1.29 29.56 1.00
N GLU A 384 1.09 29.75 2.30
CA GLU A 384 0.78 31.05 2.87
C GLU A 384 2.00 31.99 2.75
N GLU A 385 1.89 33.03 1.91
CA GLU A 385 2.97 33.97 1.65
C GLU A 385 3.43 34.70 2.94
N ASP A 386 2.52 34.99 3.86
CA ASP A 386 2.86 35.63 5.14
C ASP A 386 3.71 34.70 6.03
N LYS A 387 3.41 33.42 6.09
CA LYS A 387 4.22 32.45 6.84
C LYS A 387 5.59 32.26 6.19
N LEU A 388 5.63 32.21 4.87
CA LEU A 388 6.88 32.11 4.11
C LEU A 388 7.75 33.34 4.36
N PHE A 389 7.15 34.54 4.20
CA PHE A 389 7.82 35.82 4.46
C PHE A 389 8.34 35.92 5.91
N TYR A 390 7.54 35.50 6.90
CA TYR A 390 7.95 35.51 8.30
C TYR A 390 9.20 34.64 8.54
N LEU A 391 9.24 33.45 8.00
CA LEU A 391 10.40 32.55 8.12
C LEU A 391 11.63 33.15 7.42
N MET A 392 11.46 33.66 6.21
CA MET A 392 12.53 34.30 5.44
C MET A 392 13.08 35.55 6.14
N SER A 393 12.23 36.37 6.77
CA SER A 393 12.65 37.54 7.56
C SER A 393 13.48 37.19 8.80
N ARG A 394 13.42 35.90 9.25
CA ARG A 394 14.26 35.36 10.30
C ARG A 394 15.57 34.73 9.77
N GLY A 395 15.90 34.93 8.49
CA GLY A 395 17.11 34.46 7.86
C GLY A 395 17.06 33.00 7.38
N ILE A 396 15.84 32.39 7.30
CA ILE A 396 15.68 31.06 6.76
C ILE A 396 15.55 31.16 5.24
N ASP A 397 16.33 30.36 4.51
CA ASP A 397 16.25 30.25 3.06
C ASP A 397 14.84 29.85 2.61
N GLU A 398 14.40 30.32 1.43
CA GLU A 398 13.05 30.07 0.92
C GLU A 398 12.70 28.58 0.81
N ASN A 399 13.61 27.76 0.29
CA ASN A 399 13.37 26.32 0.14
C ASN A 399 13.25 25.67 1.51
N LYS A 400 14.11 26.06 2.46
CA LYS A 400 14.03 25.56 3.84
C LYS A 400 12.77 26.03 4.56
N ALA A 401 12.30 27.23 4.30
CA ALA A 401 11.05 27.74 4.84
C ALA A 401 9.84 26.96 4.29
N LYS A 402 9.80 26.67 2.98
CA LYS A 402 8.78 25.80 2.36
C LYS A 402 8.80 24.40 2.96
N GLU A 403 9.97 23.80 3.13
CA GLU A 403 10.15 22.48 3.78
C GLU A 403 9.55 22.48 5.19
N LEU A 404 9.87 23.47 6.02
CA LEU A 404 9.36 23.56 7.39
C LEU A 404 7.82 23.67 7.44
N ILE A 405 7.22 24.46 6.54
CA ILE A 405 5.76 24.58 6.43
C ILE A 405 5.14 23.24 6.05
N VAL A 406 5.71 22.52 5.08
CA VAL A 406 5.22 21.22 4.64
C VAL A 406 5.37 20.16 5.72
N LEU A 407 6.50 20.12 6.44
CA LEU A 407 6.69 19.19 7.55
C LEU A 407 5.68 19.43 8.68
N GLY A 408 5.35 20.69 8.95
CA GLY A 408 4.26 21.04 9.88
C GLY A 408 2.88 20.60 9.38
N PHE A 409 2.62 20.72 8.08
CA PHE A 409 1.37 20.30 7.44
C PHE A 409 1.12 18.79 7.53
N VAL A 410 2.15 17.96 7.44
CA VAL A 410 2.06 16.50 7.51
C VAL A 410 2.30 15.94 8.91
N ASN A 411 2.40 16.77 9.95
CA ASN A 411 2.78 16.34 11.30
C ASN A 411 1.87 15.25 11.85
N ALA A 412 0.55 15.34 11.64
CA ALA A 412 -0.41 14.33 12.10
C ALA A 412 -0.12 12.93 11.52
N PHE A 413 0.34 12.85 10.27
CA PHE A 413 0.76 11.58 9.68
C PHE A 413 2.09 11.10 10.27
N ARG A 414 3.04 12.01 10.46
CA ARG A 414 4.37 11.68 11.00
C ARG A 414 4.29 11.11 12.41
N GLU A 415 3.36 11.59 13.24
CA GLU A 415 3.13 11.08 14.61
C GLU A 415 2.59 9.65 14.64
N GLU A 416 1.99 9.19 13.55
CA GLU A 416 1.50 7.81 13.43
C GLU A 416 2.59 6.79 13.00
N LEU A 417 3.77 7.28 12.60
CA LEU A 417 4.86 6.44 12.14
C LEU A 417 5.80 6.05 13.30
N PRO A 418 6.37 4.84 13.26
CA PRO A 418 7.58 4.56 14.02
C PRO A 418 8.70 5.57 13.69
N MET A 419 9.55 5.86 14.68
CA MET A 419 10.53 6.95 14.61
C MET A 419 11.43 6.88 13.36
N GLU A 420 11.88 5.69 13.00
CA GLU A 420 12.76 5.45 11.85
C GLU A 420 12.08 5.83 10.53
N TYR A 421 10.80 5.50 10.41
CA TYR A 421 9.99 5.83 9.23
C TYR A 421 9.61 7.31 9.19
N ALA A 422 9.44 7.95 10.35
CA ALA A 422 9.23 9.39 10.42
C ALA A 422 10.47 10.17 9.93
N VAL A 423 11.67 9.71 10.25
CA VAL A 423 12.94 10.28 9.74
C VAL A 423 13.05 10.09 8.23
N GLU A 424 12.76 8.89 7.72
CA GLU A 424 12.79 8.62 6.28
C GLU A 424 11.76 9.45 5.53
N LEU A 425 10.53 9.57 6.04
CA LEU A 425 9.50 10.43 5.46
C LEU A 425 9.98 11.88 5.34
N ASN A 426 10.58 12.43 6.40
CA ASN A 426 11.11 13.79 6.37
C ASN A 426 12.16 13.96 5.27
N ARG A 427 13.09 13.01 5.14
CA ARG A 427 14.13 13.02 4.10
C ARG A 427 13.52 12.99 2.70
N LEU A 428 12.52 12.14 2.47
CA LEU A 428 11.84 12.00 1.18
C LEU A 428 11.07 13.26 0.82
N LEU A 429 10.34 13.85 1.76
CA LEU A 429 9.60 15.09 1.53
C LEU A 429 10.57 16.25 1.23
N SER A 430 11.67 16.36 1.97
CA SER A 430 12.69 17.41 1.71
C SER A 430 13.25 17.30 0.29
N SER A 431 13.58 16.09 -0.19
CA SER A 431 14.07 15.89 -1.56
C SER A 431 13.00 16.20 -2.62
N THR A 432 11.73 15.87 -2.36
CA THR A 432 10.63 16.13 -3.29
C THR A 432 10.34 17.63 -3.43
N ILE A 433 10.45 18.40 -2.34
CA ILE A 433 10.19 19.85 -2.31
C ILE A 433 11.38 20.63 -2.86
N GLY A 434 12.60 20.24 -2.49
CA GLY A 434 13.84 20.90 -2.88
C GLY A 434 14.20 20.76 -4.36
N GLY A 435 13.57 19.88 -5.10
CA GLY A 435 13.79 19.70 -6.55
C GLY A 435 15.18 19.13 -6.91
N VAL A 436 15.85 18.43 -5.97
CA VAL A 436 17.16 17.77 -6.19
C VAL A 436 16.99 16.29 -6.43
#